data_1188de80c07ceaee42cd2242e610d629
#
_entry.id   1188de80c07ceaee42cd2242e610d629
#
_cell.length_a   1.000
_cell.length_b   1.000
_cell.length_c   1.000
_cell.angle_alpha   90.00
_cell.angle_beta   90.00
_cell.angle_gamma   90.00
#
_symmetry.space_group_name_H-M   'P 1'
#
loop_
_entity.id
_entity.type
_entity.pdbx_description
1 polymer ?
#
loop_
_entity_poly.entity_id
_entity_poly.type
_entity_poly.pdbx_seq_one_letter_code
_entity_poly.pdbx_strand_id
1 'polypeptide(L)'
;MGGVRWVFPFLVLWFLAIAEAAAGGWRLASPGWEYEFPRDHGSHPDFRTEWWYFTGNLESETGSEFGYQLTFFRQGVVEPGVAVPEGSRFVQRDVKFAHFAVSDIGAQKFHHFQKLARGAFGEAGFDGKERLAWIDGWECRRTGMHDFRLRAEEGDLAVDLQLVAERGPVFHGADGVSQKAQGEGRASHYYSLTRLRTEGTVRLGEQTHAVRGWTWFDHEWATNQLAAHQSGWDWFSLQFDDGSDLMLFQIRTKDGGRDEYSSGTLVDESGEILAIPCEEFSIEPVRWWKSEKSGGHYPVEWKVRIPKLKMEFTVRARFDAQELVAEPFSYWEGAVVAEGVRDGAPVQAKGYLEMTGYAGRIVGMQAE
;
A
#
# COMPACT_ATOMS: atom_id res chain seq x y z
N MET A 1 36.25 -49.40 57.48
CA MET A 1 36.00 -48.00 57.15
C MET A 1 35.57 -47.94 55.65
N GLY A 2 34.28 -48.00 55.37
CA GLY A 2 33.71 -48.04 54.03
C GLY A 2 33.21 -46.69 53.65
N GLY A 3 33.76 -46.15 52.53
CA GLY A 3 33.30 -44.89 51.94
C GLY A 3 32.20 -45.14 50.90
N VAL A 4 31.05 -44.62 51.19
CA VAL A 4 29.87 -44.65 50.26
C VAL A 4 30.08 -43.56 49.23
N ARG A 5 30.21 -43.93 47.96
CA ARG A 5 30.22 -43.03 46.81
C ARG A 5 28.78 -42.81 46.34
N TRP A 6 28.31 -41.58 46.48
CA TRP A 6 27.04 -41.12 45.87
C TRP A 6 27.26 -40.80 44.40
N VAL A 7 26.56 -41.53 43.52
CA VAL A 7 26.45 -41.23 42.09
C VAL A 7 25.16 -40.45 41.86
N PHE A 8 25.29 -39.19 41.48
CA PHE A 8 24.15 -38.38 41.03
C PHE A 8 23.88 -38.71 39.57
N PRO A 9 22.63 -39.05 39.18
CA PRO A 9 22.27 -39.17 37.78
C PRO A 9 22.01 -37.77 37.23
N PHE A 10 22.79 -37.36 36.22
CA PHE A 10 22.47 -36.21 35.38
C PHE A 10 21.23 -36.52 34.56
N LEU A 11 20.11 -35.90 34.88
CA LEU A 11 18.92 -35.83 34.02
C LEU A 11 19.21 -34.83 32.91
N VAL A 12 19.52 -35.34 31.71
CA VAL A 12 19.55 -34.56 30.48
C VAL A 12 18.11 -34.37 30.04
N LEU A 13 17.55 -33.19 30.33
CA LEU A 13 16.29 -32.73 29.76
C LEU A 13 16.50 -32.40 28.25
N TRP A 14 16.08 -33.29 27.38
CA TRP A 14 15.90 -33.01 25.97
C TRP A 14 14.69 -32.10 25.83
N PHE A 15 14.92 -30.81 25.55
CA PHE A 15 13.89 -29.96 24.96
C PHE A 15 13.63 -30.46 23.54
N LEU A 16 12.59 -31.26 23.37
CA LEU A 16 11.99 -31.49 22.08
C LEU A 16 11.34 -30.17 21.65
N ALA A 17 12.05 -29.41 20.81
CA ALA A 17 11.41 -28.40 19.98
C ALA A 17 10.46 -29.16 19.05
N ILE A 18 9.19 -29.19 19.40
CA ILE A 18 8.13 -29.61 18.49
C ILE A 18 8.11 -28.51 17.42
N ALA A 19 8.78 -28.77 16.28
CA ALA A 19 8.47 -28.05 15.07
C ALA A 19 7.01 -28.39 14.77
N GLU A 20 6.09 -27.47 15.03
CA GLU A 20 4.76 -27.52 14.46
C GLU A 20 4.96 -27.60 12.96
N ALA A 21 4.72 -28.77 12.39
CA ALA A 21 4.54 -28.94 10.97
C ALA A 21 3.39 -28.01 10.60
N ALA A 22 3.67 -26.94 9.85
CA ALA A 22 2.68 -26.02 9.37
C ALA A 22 1.57 -26.84 8.69
N ALA A 23 0.40 -26.85 9.28
CA ALA A 23 -0.80 -27.31 8.62
C ALA A 23 -0.91 -26.50 7.32
N GLY A 24 -0.99 -27.18 6.17
CA GLY A 24 -1.08 -26.52 4.87
C GLY A 24 -2.18 -25.47 4.87
N GLY A 25 -1.84 -24.26 4.40
CA GLY A 25 -2.75 -23.11 4.37
C GLY A 25 -1.99 -21.80 4.37
N TRP A 26 -2.64 -20.73 3.93
CA TRP A 26 -2.10 -19.38 4.01
C TRP A 26 -2.08 -18.89 5.46
N ARG A 27 -1.01 -18.23 5.85
CA ARG A 27 -0.91 -17.55 7.14
C ARG A 27 -1.90 -16.38 7.20
N LEU A 28 -2.55 -16.21 8.36
CA LEU A 28 -3.45 -15.09 8.62
C LEU A 28 -2.70 -13.95 9.30
N ALA A 29 -3.04 -12.71 8.95
CA ALA A 29 -2.53 -11.55 9.68
C ALA A 29 -3.13 -11.54 11.09
N SER A 30 -2.27 -11.52 12.09
CA SER A 30 -2.62 -11.60 13.52
C SER A 30 -1.63 -10.83 14.38
N PRO A 31 -2.03 -10.42 15.59
CA PRO A 31 -1.13 -9.76 16.54
C PRO A 31 0.13 -10.58 16.85
N GLY A 32 1.22 -9.88 17.20
CA GLY A 32 2.50 -10.51 17.57
C GLY A 32 3.50 -10.64 16.44
N TRP A 33 3.26 -9.96 15.29
CA TRP A 33 4.30 -9.81 14.27
C TRP A 33 5.38 -8.84 14.74
N GLU A 34 6.62 -9.31 14.79
CA GLU A 34 7.76 -8.47 15.10
C GLU A 34 8.37 -7.92 13.81
N TYR A 35 8.09 -6.64 13.54
CA TYR A 35 8.66 -5.95 12.39
C TYR A 35 10.16 -5.78 12.52
N GLU A 36 10.89 -6.17 11.49
CA GLU A 36 12.34 -6.08 11.40
C GLU A 36 12.77 -5.51 10.05
N PHE A 37 13.47 -4.39 10.03
CA PHE A 37 13.96 -3.81 8.81
C PHE A 37 15.47 -4.05 8.65
N PRO A 38 15.93 -4.35 7.41
CA PRO A 38 15.18 -4.24 6.15
C PRO A 38 14.41 -5.50 5.72
N ARG A 39 14.30 -6.54 6.55
CA ARG A 39 13.62 -7.81 6.22
C ARG A 39 12.20 -7.57 5.69
N ASP A 40 11.41 -6.80 6.42
CA ASP A 40 9.98 -6.59 6.13
C ASP A 40 9.70 -5.53 5.05
N HIS A 41 10.73 -5.08 4.33
CA HIS A 41 10.57 -4.47 3.00
C HIS A 41 10.48 -5.54 1.89
N GLY A 42 10.87 -6.76 2.16
CA GLY A 42 10.81 -7.89 1.26
C GLY A 42 9.44 -8.56 1.21
N SER A 43 9.35 -9.67 0.48
CA SER A 43 8.09 -10.40 0.32
C SER A 43 7.80 -11.36 1.47
N HIS A 44 6.50 -11.56 1.75
CA HIS A 44 5.95 -12.44 2.76
C HIS A 44 5.15 -13.59 2.11
N PRO A 45 5.80 -14.59 1.50
CA PRO A 45 5.16 -15.60 0.66
C PRO A 45 4.22 -16.55 1.42
N ASP A 46 4.22 -16.54 2.74
CA ASP A 46 3.27 -17.28 3.57
C ASP A 46 1.88 -16.66 3.58
N PHE A 47 1.74 -15.41 3.14
CA PHE A 47 0.48 -14.71 2.99
C PHE A 47 0.01 -14.75 1.53
N ARG A 48 -1.31 -14.67 1.31
CA ARG A 48 -1.90 -14.81 -0.02
C ARG A 48 -1.73 -13.58 -0.90
N THR A 49 -1.87 -12.37 -0.33
CA THR A 49 -1.83 -11.10 -1.05
C THR A 49 -0.79 -10.18 -0.44
N GLU A 50 -0.13 -9.40 -1.27
CA GLU A 50 0.87 -8.44 -0.83
C GLU A 50 1.08 -7.37 -1.89
N TRP A 51 1.33 -6.11 -1.47
CA TRP A 51 1.64 -5.03 -2.39
C TRP A 51 2.64 -4.03 -1.82
N TRP A 52 3.42 -3.48 -2.73
CA TRP A 52 4.34 -2.35 -2.56
C TRP A 52 3.77 -1.20 -3.36
N TYR A 53 3.15 -0.24 -2.70
CA TYR A 53 2.38 0.83 -3.29
C TYR A 53 3.08 2.17 -3.07
N PHE A 54 3.52 2.80 -4.16
CA PHE A 54 4.15 4.11 -4.14
C PHE A 54 3.29 5.11 -4.86
N THR A 55 2.98 6.24 -4.21
CA THR A 55 2.29 7.38 -4.81
C THR A 55 2.97 8.67 -4.44
N GLY A 56 2.94 9.66 -5.31
CA GLY A 56 3.63 10.90 -5.01
C GLY A 56 3.17 12.09 -5.85
N ASN A 57 3.51 13.26 -5.36
CA ASN A 57 3.34 14.53 -6.04
C ASN A 57 4.70 15.16 -6.32
N LEU A 58 4.98 15.42 -7.58
CA LEU A 58 6.25 15.89 -8.08
C LEU A 58 6.08 17.21 -8.81
N GLU A 59 7.11 18.05 -8.76
CA GLU A 59 7.16 19.34 -9.44
C GLU A 59 8.51 19.51 -10.13
N SER A 60 8.49 19.99 -11.37
CA SER A 60 9.70 20.33 -12.10
C SER A 60 10.18 21.75 -11.76
N GLU A 61 11.44 22.07 -12.07
CA GLU A 61 11.98 23.43 -11.93
C GLU A 61 11.22 24.46 -12.78
N THR A 62 10.55 24.02 -13.83
CA THR A 62 9.73 24.87 -14.71
C THR A 62 8.28 25.02 -14.23
N GLY A 63 7.93 24.43 -13.08
CA GLY A 63 6.59 24.51 -12.50
C GLY A 63 5.58 23.52 -13.07
N SER A 64 6.03 22.53 -13.87
CA SER A 64 5.15 21.43 -14.28
C SER A 64 4.92 20.50 -13.10
N GLU A 65 3.67 20.16 -12.85
CA GLU A 65 3.28 19.28 -11.72
C GLU A 65 2.81 17.93 -12.22
N PHE A 66 3.22 16.87 -11.49
CA PHE A 66 2.89 15.49 -11.81
C PHE A 66 2.43 14.74 -10.54
N GLY A 67 1.37 13.93 -10.70
CA GLY A 67 1.11 12.83 -9.78
C GLY A 67 1.70 11.54 -10.35
N TYR A 68 2.12 10.60 -9.52
CA TYR A 68 2.50 9.28 -10.01
C TYR A 68 2.08 8.19 -9.05
N GLN A 69 1.87 6.99 -9.61
CA GLN A 69 1.67 5.74 -8.88
C GLN A 69 2.52 4.66 -9.52
N LEU A 70 3.22 3.88 -8.70
CA LEU A 70 3.86 2.63 -9.11
C LEU A 70 3.60 1.58 -8.02
N THR A 71 2.84 0.56 -8.38
CA THR A 71 2.47 -0.51 -7.44
C THR A 71 2.86 -1.85 -7.99
N PHE A 72 3.47 -2.67 -7.14
CA PHE A 72 3.74 -4.08 -7.40
C PHE A 72 2.85 -4.94 -6.51
N PHE A 73 2.24 -5.96 -7.08
CA PHE A 73 1.34 -6.87 -6.39
C PHE A 73 1.82 -8.31 -6.53
N ARG A 74 1.71 -9.06 -5.44
CA ARG A 74 1.88 -10.50 -5.39
C ARG A 74 0.55 -11.14 -4.98
N GLN A 75 0.07 -12.07 -5.81
CA GLN A 75 -1.10 -12.88 -5.50
C GLN A 75 -0.71 -14.34 -5.46
N GLY A 76 -0.71 -14.94 -4.29
CA GLY A 76 -0.48 -16.36 -4.10
C GLY A 76 -1.61 -17.21 -4.70
N VAL A 77 -1.24 -18.24 -5.44
CA VAL A 77 -2.14 -19.19 -6.10
C VAL A 77 -1.90 -20.63 -5.67
N VAL A 78 -0.76 -20.92 -5.06
CA VAL A 78 -0.43 -22.22 -4.46
C VAL A 78 -0.05 -22.00 -3.01
N GLU A 79 -0.78 -22.62 -2.11
CA GLU A 79 -0.58 -22.51 -0.66
C GLU A 79 0.85 -22.91 -0.24
N PRO A 80 1.39 -22.28 0.83
CA PRO A 80 2.61 -22.76 1.47
C PRO A 80 2.50 -24.23 1.89
N GLY A 81 3.59 -24.99 1.72
CA GLY A 81 3.61 -26.42 2.06
C GLY A 81 3.05 -27.37 0.98
N VAL A 82 2.28 -26.87 0.01
CA VAL A 82 1.87 -27.70 -1.15
C VAL A 82 3.09 -28.00 -2.01
N ALA A 83 3.33 -29.30 -2.24
CA ALA A 83 4.44 -29.77 -3.09
C ALA A 83 4.18 -29.37 -4.54
N VAL A 84 5.16 -28.70 -5.14
CA VAL A 84 5.19 -28.43 -6.57
C VAL A 84 6.38 -29.18 -7.17
N PRO A 85 6.31 -29.67 -8.43
CA PRO A 85 7.42 -30.35 -9.06
C PRO A 85 8.68 -29.50 -9.05
N GLU A 86 9.77 -30.01 -8.50
CA GLU A 86 11.05 -29.30 -8.49
C GLU A 86 11.51 -28.98 -9.91
N GLY A 87 11.98 -27.76 -10.11
CA GLY A 87 12.46 -27.29 -11.41
C GLY A 87 11.38 -27.03 -12.47
N SER A 88 10.10 -27.17 -12.12
CA SER A 88 9.02 -26.82 -13.04
C SER A 88 8.95 -25.30 -13.22
N ARG A 89 9.18 -24.83 -14.44
CA ARG A 89 8.99 -23.42 -14.83
C ARG A 89 7.52 -23.10 -15.16
N PHE A 90 6.64 -24.10 -15.15
CA PHE A 90 5.24 -23.98 -15.49
C PHE A 90 4.34 -23.80 -14.25
N VAL A 91 4.77 -24.30 -13.09
CA VAL A 91 4.03 -24.15 -11.84
C VAL A 91 4.62 -22.98 -11.06
N GLN A 92 3.87 -21.91 -10.98
CA GLN A 92 4.23 -20.72 -10.19
C GLN A 92 3.39 -20.69 -8.92
N ARG A 93 4.01 -20.31 -7.79
CA ARG A 93 3.33 -20.19 -6.49
C ARG A 93 2.49 -18.94 -6.40
N ASP A 94 2.82 -17.93 -7.17
CA ASP A 94 2.14 -16.64 -7.20
C ASP A 94 2.08 -16.04 -8.60
N VAL A 95 1.12 -15.17 -8.81
CA VAL A 95 1.01 -14.28 -9.96
C VAL A 95 1.52 -12.91 -9.54
N LYS A 96 2.26 -12.26 -10.40
CA LYS A 96 2.84 -10.94 -10.20
C LYS A 96 2.22 -9.97 -11.19
N PHE A 97 1.78 -8.83 -10.71
CA PHE A 97 1.32 -7.76 -11.58
C PHE A 97 1.76 -6.41 -11.02
N ALA A 98 1.78 -5.41 -11.88
CA ALA A 98 2.16 -4.07 -11.50
C ALA A 98 1.34 -3.04 -12.28
N HIS A 99 1.04 -1.92 -11.61
CA HIS A 99 0.39 -0.76 -12.19
C HIS A 99 1.37 0.41 -12.15
N PHE A 100 1.41 1.14 -13.25
CA PHE A 100 2.21 2.35 -13.37
C PHE A 100 1.35 3.45 -13.98
N ALA A 101 1.28 4.60 -13.31
CA ALA A 101 0.53 5.74 -13.79
C ALA A 101 1.26 7.06 -13.52
N VAL A 102 1.02 8.03 -14.40
CA VAL A 102 1.42 9.43 -14.22
C VAL A 102 0.25 10.34 -14.59
N SER A 103 -0.07 11.22 -13.67
CA SER A 103 -1.00 12.35 -13.88
C SER A 103 -0.21 13.57 -14.32
N ASP A 104 -0.32 13.98 -15.58
CA ASP A 104 0.10 15.30 -16.03
C ASP A 104 -0.96 16.31 -15.61
N ILE A 105 -0.67 17.06 -14.54
CA ILE A 105 -1.63 17.98 -13.93
C ILE A 105 -1.95 19.15 -14.85
N GLY A 106 -0.94 19.68 -15.54
CA GLY A 106 -1.11 20.81 -16.46
C GLY A 106 -1.94 20.47 -17.67
N ALA A 107 -1.74 19.30 -18.25
CA ALA A 107 -2.50 18.81 -19.40
C ALA A 107 -3.80 18.12 -19.02
N GLN A 108 -4.05 17.83 -17.74
CA GLN A 108 -5.15 17.01 -17.22
C GLN A 108 -5.25 15.65 -17.93
N LYS A 109 -4.09 15.00 -18.07
CA LYS A 109 -3.98 13.68 -18.71
C LYS A 109 -3.49 12.64 -17.72
N PHE A 110 -4.18 11.52 -17.71
CA PHE A 110 -3.81 10.34 -16.93
C PHE A 110 -3.25 9.26 -17.86
N HIS A 111 -1.98 8.98 -17.71
CA HIS A 111 -1.27 7.92 -18.42
C HIS A 111 -1.14 6.73 -17.49
N HIS A 112 -1.59 5.55 -17.92
CA HIS A 112 -1.50 4.36 -17.07
C HIS A 112 -1.20 3.11 -17.89
N PHE A 113 -0.50 2.17 -17.27
CA PHE A 113 -0.12 0.88 -17.82
C PHE A 113 -0.21 -0.20 -16.78
N GLN A 114 -0.38 -1.44 -17.23
CA GLN A 114 -0.40 -2.63 -16.41
C GLN A 114 0.55 -3.67 -16.99
N LYS A 115 1.24 -4.39 -16.11
CA LYS A 115 2.00 -5.59 -16.45
C LYS A 115 1.52 -6.76 -15.62
N LEU A 116 1.54 -7.95 -16.24
CA LEU A 116 1.20 -9.22 -15.60
C LEU A 116 2.28 -10.23 -15.99
N ALA A 117 2.85 -10.94 -15.02
CA ALA A 117 3.86 -11.95 -15.26
C ALA A 117 3.76 -13.12 -14.28
N ARG A 118 4.30 -14.26 -14.70
CA ARG A 118 4.42 -15.46 -13.86
C ARG A 118 5.77 -15.53 -13.13
N GLY A 119 6.79 -14.81 -13.60
CA GLY A 119 8.15 -14.86 -13.06
C GLY A 119 8.95 -16.09 -13.47
N ALA A 120 8.50 -16.83 -14.51
CA ALA A 120 9.05 -18.13 -14.89
C ALA A 120 10.51 -18.07 -15.38
N PHE A 121 10.93 -16.94 -15.93
CA PHE A 121 12.27 -16.73 -16.52
C PHE A 121 13.02 -15.57 -15.84
N GLY A 122 12.57 -15.14 -14.65
CA GLY A 122 13.16 -14.03 -13.92
C GLY A 122 12.70 -12.64 -14.42
N GLU A 123 11.71 -12.59 -15.34
CA GLU A 123 11.11 -11.36 -15.83
C GLU A 123 10.35 -10.60 -14.74
N ALA A 124 9.88 -11.30 -13.72
CA ALA A 124 9.26 -10.71 -12.55
C ALA A 124 9.64 -11.45 -11.27
N GLY A 125 9.66 -10.74 -10.16
CA GLY A 125 9.97 -11.33 -8.87
C GLY A 125 9.89 -10.36 -7.72
N PHE A 126 10.02 -10.95 -6.54
CA PHE A 126 10.14 -10.27 -5.26
C PHE A 126 11.28 -10.94 -4.50
N ASP A 127 12.26 -10.18 -4.05
CA ASP A 127 13.28 -10.71 -3.14
C ASP A 127 13.41 -9.80 -1.90
N GLY A 128 13.91 -10.28 -0.83
CA GLY A 128 14.09 -9.51 0.40
C GLY A 128 15.42 -8.73 0.43
N LYS A 129 16.10 -8.58 -0.70
CA LYS A 129 17.44 -7.98 -0.77
C LYS A 129 17.37 -6.54 -1.27
N GLU A 130 18.16 -6.25 -2.33
CA GLU A 130 18.20 -4.90 -2.90
C GLU A 130 17.09 -4.68 -3.92
N ARG A 131 16.79 -5.65 -4.77
CA ARG A 131 15.74 -5.60 -5.77
C ARG A 131 14.45 -6.13 -5.17
N LEU A 132 13.71 -5.28 -4.49
CA LEU A 132 12.53 -5.69 -3.73
C LEU A 132 11.41 -6.24 -4.59
N ALA A 133 11.07 -5.55 -5.68
CA ALA A 133 10.02 -5.93 -6.61
C ALA A 133 10.41 -5.54 -8.03
N TRP A 134 10.07 -6.39 -9.01
CA TRP A 134 10.29 -6.06 -10.43
C TRP A 134 9.33 -6.83 -11.33
N ILE A 135 9.05 -6.23 -12.47
CA ILE A 135 8.31 -6.83 -13.57
C ILE A 135 8.75 -6.19 -14.90
N ASP A 136 9.39 -6.97 -15.77
CA ASP A 136 9.75 -6.57 -17.13
C ASP A 136 10.31 -5.14 -17.25
N GLY A 137 11.35 -4.82 -16.50
CA GLY A 137 12.02 -3.52 -16.52
C GLY A 137 11.50 -2.48 -15.52
N TRP A 138 10.27 -2.64 -15.03
CA TRP A 138 9.82 -1.83 -13.89
C TRP A 138 10.40 -2.41 -12.61
N GLU A 139 10.92 -1.57 -11.72
CA GLU A 139 11.54 -2.07 -10.51
C GLU A 139 11.47 -1.09 -9.34
N CYS A 140 11.43 -1.67 -8.16
CA CYS A 140 11.74 -1.03 -6.89
C CYS A 140 13.02 -1.64 -6.32
N ARG A 141 14.05 -0.80 -6.12
CA ARG A 141 15.29 -1.16 -5.45
C ARG A 141 15.42 -0.45 -4.13
N ARG A 142 15.81 -1.16 -3.10
CA ARG A 142 16.21 -0.56 -1.84
C ARG A 142 17.64 -0.04 -1.96
N THR A 143 17.88 1.21 -1.57
CA THR A 143 19.18 1.91 -1.62
C THR A 143 19.72 2.27 -0.25
N GLY A 144 18.89 2.24 0.80
CA GLY A 144 19.25 2.47 2.19
C GLY A 144 18.39 1.60 3.13
N MET A 145 18.30 1.95 4.40
CA MET A 145 17.45 1.23 5.35
C MET A 145 15.98 1.34 4.94
N HIS A 146 15.52 2.55 4.62
CA HIS A 146 14.16 2.89 4.18
C HIS A 146 14.16 3.73 2.91
N ASP A 147 15.26 3.71 2.14
CA ASP A 147 15.41 4.48 0.91
C ASP A 147 15.25 3.57 -0.29
N PHE A 148 14.68 4.10 -1.37
CA PHE A 148 14.37 3.32 -2.56
C PHE A 148 14.76 4.07 -3.84
N ARG A 149 14.91 3.31 -4.90
CA ARG A 149 14.91 3.81 -6.27
C ARG A 149 13.82 3.12 -7.05
N LEU A 150 12.97 3.92 -7.68
CA LEU A 150 11.91 3.44 -8.55
C LEU A 150 12.27 3.71 -10.01
N ARG A 151 12.04 2.72 -10.85
CA ARG A 151 12.14 2.83 -12.30
C ARG A 151 10.96 2.17 -12.96
N ALA A 152 10.32 2.87 -13.86
CA ALA A 152 9.33 2.31 -14.75
C ALA A 152 9.38 3.04 -16.08
N GLU A 153 9.28 2.28 -17.17
CA GLU A 153 9.23 2.80 -18.53
C GLU A 153 8.26 1.99 -19.36
N GLU A 154 7.34 2.68 -20.02
CA GLU A 154 6.40 2.07 -20.96
C GLU A 154 6.06 3.06 -22.07
N GLY A 155 6.38 2.71 -23.31
CA GLY A 155 6.20 3.60 -24.44
C GLY A 155 6.93 4.93 -24.24
N ASP A 156 6.17 6.01 -24.31
CA ASP A 156 6.71 7.37 -24.15
C ASP A 156 6.73 7.88 -22.71
N LEU A 157 6.29 7.05 -21.75
CA LEU A 157 6.26 7.39 -20.33
C LEU A 157 7.42 6.70 -19.60
N ALA A 158 8.15 7.46 -18.78
CA ALA A 158 9.12 6.89 -17.85
C ALA A 158 9.27 7.70 -16.58
N VAL A 159 9.64 6.99 -15.49
CA VAL A 159 10.12 7.59 -14.25
C VAL A 159 11.42 6.93 -13.82
N ASP A 160 12.33 7.72 -13.27
CA ASP A 160 13.54 7.26 -12.55
C ASP A 160 13.68 8.16 -11.32
N LEU A 161 13.30 7.62 -10.15
CA LEU A 161 13.13 8.40 -8.94
C LEU A 161 13.96 7.81 -7.81
N GLN A 162 14.71 8.67 -7.10
CA GLN A 162 15.36 8.34 -5.83
C GLN A 162 14.48 8.85 -4.69
N LEU A 163 14.20 7.97 -3.73
CA LEU A 163 13.34 8.22 -2.57
C LEU A 163 14.16 8.07 -1.29
N VAL A 164 14.12 9.10 -0.44
CA VAL A 164 14.85 9.12 0.83
C VAL A 164 13.85 9.36 1.97
N ALA A 165 13.80 8.44 2.93
CA ALA A 165 12.86 8.53 4.03
C ALA A 165 13.24 9.65 5.01
N GLU A 166 12.29 10.55 5.29
CA GLU A 166 12.47 11.62 6.28
C GLU A 166 12.12 11.14 7.70
N ARG A 167 11.40 10.02 7.82
CA ARG A 167 11.03 9.39 9.09
C ARG A 167 10.91 7.87 8.95
N GLY A 168 10.91 7.18 10.08
CA GLY A 168 10.76 5.72 10.13
C GLY A 168 9.36 5.22 9.76
N PRO A 169 9.17 3.89 9.75
CA PRO A 169 7.90 3.27 9.44
C PRO A 169 6.79 3.66 10.43
N VAL A 170 5.61 3.91 9.90
CA VAL A 170 4.37 4.17 10.64
C VAL A 170 3.51 2.92 10.56
N PHE A 171 3.24 2.29 11.70
CA PHE A 171 2.45 1.07 11.78
C PHE A 171 0.97 1.40 11.94
N HIS A 172 0.11 0.81 11.09
CA HIS A 172 -1.33 1.06 11.12
C HIS A 172 -2.08 -0.02 11.91
N GLY A 173 -3.12 0.40 12.63
CA GLY A 173 -3.89 -0.46 13.51
C GLY A 173 -3.18 -0.77 14.83
N ALA A 174 -3.46 -1.92 15.42
CA ALA A 174 -2.81 -2.35 16.66
C ALA A 174 -1.47 -3.04 16.32
N ASP A 175 -0.35 -2.38 16.65
CA ASP A 175 1.01 -2.89 16.41
C ASP A 175 1.25 -3.32 14.94
N GLY A 176 0.70 -2.56 13.98
CA GLY A 176 0.84 -2.87 12.56
C GLY A 176 -0.13 -3.94 12.04
N VAL A 177 -1.13 -4.33 12.83
CA VAL A 177 -2.23 -5.18 12.39
C VAL A 177 -3.47 -4.33 12.17
N SER A 178 -3.78 -4.06 10.92
CA SER A 178 -4.93 -3.28 10.49
C SER A 178 -6.13 -4.20 10.25
N GLN A 179 -7.07 -4.23 11.21
CA GLN A 179 -8.29 -5.01 11.11
C GLN A 179 -9.19 -4.40 10.02
N LYS A 180 -9.74 -5.23 9.14
CA LYS A 180 -10.58 -4.82 8.01
C LYS A 180 -12.03 -5.31 8.11
N ALA A 181 -12.29 -6.35 8.90
CA ALA A 181 -13.63 -6.89 9.16
C ALA A 181 -13.63 -7.72 10.45
N GLN A 182 -14.82 -8.12 10.92
CA GLN A 182 -14.96 -9.02 12.06
C GLN A 182 -14.41 -10.43 11.75
N GLY A 183 -13.68 -11.01 12.69
CA GLY A 183 -13.15 -12.37 12.64
C GLY A 183 -11.62 -12.42 12.54
N GLU A 184 -11.08 -13.58 12.90
CA GLU A 184 -9.64 -13.85 12.88
C GLU A 184 -9.10 -13.78 11.46
N GLY A 185 -7.95 -13.13 11.31
CA GLY A 185 -7.27 -12.99 10.02
C GLY A 185 -7.97 -12.11 8.98
N ARG A 186 -9.06 -11.41 9.35
CA ARG A 186 -9.67 -10.36 8.54
C ARG A 186 -8.92 -9.04 8.70
N ALA A 187 -7.62 -9.10 8.50
CA ALA A 187 -6.69 -8.03 8.75
C ALA A 187 -5.52 -8.11 7.77
N SER A 188 -4.72 -7.08 7.76
CA SER A 188 -3.42 -7.06 7.11
C SER A 188 -2.34 -6.66 8.10
N HIS A 189 -1.11 -7.09 7.85
CA HIS A 189 0.07 -6.41 8.35
C HIS A 189 0.29 -5.19 7.45
N TYR A 190 0.39 -4.01 8.05
CA TYR A 190 0.38 -2.76 7.30
C TYR A 190 1.27 -1.71 7.94
N TYR A 191 2.24 -1.22 7.17
CA TYR A 191 3.01 -0.05 7.53
C TYR A 191 3.18 0.89 6.33
N SER A 192 3.43 2.17 6.63
CA SER A 192 3.73 3.21 5.65
C SER A 192 5.08 3.87 5.94
N LEU A 193 5.72 4.36 4.89
CA LEU A 193 6.67 5.46 4.97
C LEU A 193 5.97 6.69 4.40
N THR A 194 5.49 7.54 5.29
CA THR A 194 4.53 8.59 4.95
C THR A 194 5.16 9.78 4.23
N ARG A 195 6.49 9.95 4.34
CA ARG A 195 7.19 11.10 3.77
C ARG A 195 8.57 10.68 3.26
N LEU A 196 8.63 10.41 1.97
CA LEU A 196 9.87 10.09 1.24
C LEU A 196 10.21 11.30 0.36
N ARG A 197 11.32 11.98 0.64
CA ARG A 197 11.81 13.04 -0.25
C ARG A 197 12.25 12.42 -1.56
N THR A 198 11.72 12.94 -2.65
CA THR A 198 11.83 12.34 -3.96
C THR A 198 12.46 13.31 -4.94
N GLU A 199 13.48 12.82 -5.66
CA GLU A 199 14.15 13.53 -6.73
C GLU A 199 14.39 12.59 -7.91
N GLY A 200 14.38 13.11 -9.12
CA GLY A 200 14.64 12.30 -10.31
C GLY A 200 14.08 12.89 -11.58
N THR A 201 13.55 12.03 -12.43
CA THR A 201 13.02 12.43 -13.73
C THR A 201 11.66 11.81 -14.03
N VAL A 202 10.80 12.58 -14.71
CA VAL A 202 9.59 12.12 -15.39
C VAL A 202 9.76 12.43 -16.87
N ARG A 203 9.64 11.42 -17.74
CA ARG A 203 9.64 11.58 -19.19
C ARG A 203 8.22 11.39 -19.72
N LEU A 204 7.75 12.35 -20.51
CA LEU A 204 6.49 12.32 -21.25
C LEU A 204 6.78 12.64 -22.72
N GLY A 205 6.63 11.65 -23.60
CA GLY A 205 7.02 11.78 -25.00
C GLY A 205 8.53 12.02 -25.13
N GLU A 206 8.89 13.06 -25.84
CA GLU A 206 10.29 13.49 -26.02
C GLU A 206 10.81 14.38 -24.88
N GLN A 207 9.92 14.83 -23.99
CA GLN A 207 10.30 15.74 -22.90
C GLN A 207 10.65 14.98 -21.62
N THR A 208 11.82 15.30 -21.06
CA THR A 208 12.26 14.82 -19.76
C THR A 208 12.31 15.98 -18.79
N HIS A 209 11.59 15.86 -17.69
CA HIS A 209 11.51 16.82 -16.61
C HIS A 209 12.34 16.34 -15.43
N ALA A 210 13.32 17.13 -14.99
CA ALA A 210 13.91 16.95 -13.68
C ALA A 210 12.87 17.38 -12.62
N VAL A 211 12.60 16.51 -11.66
CA VAL A 211 11.51 16.68 -10.71
C VAL A 211 11.97 16.48 -9.28
N ARG A 212 11.25 17.11 -8.36
CA ARG A 212 11.36 16.90 -6.92
C ARG A 212 9.96 16.90 -6.29
N GLY A 213 9.85 16.31 -5.11
CA GLY A 213 8.58 16.29 -4.38
C GLY A 213 8.58 15.27 -3.25
N TRP A 214 7.40 14.75 -2.97
CA TRP A 214 7.19 13.81 -1.90
C TRP A 214 6.47 12.57 -2.39
N THR A 215 6.89 11.42 -1.84
CA THR A 215 6.26 10.13 -2.07
C THR A 215 5.73 9.57 -0.76
N TRP A 216 4.62 8.87 -0.85
CA TRP A 216 4.06 7.98 0.14
C TRP A 216 4.33 6.55 -0.28
N PHE A 217 4.65 5.66 0.66
CA PHE A 217 4.83 4.24 0.42
C PHE A 217 4.01 3.43 1.41
N ASP A 218 3.21 2.51 0.91
CA ASP A 218 2.52 1.48 1.69
C ASP A 218 3.06 0.10 1.35
N HIS A 219 3.30 -0.68 2.38
CA HIS A 219 3.54 -2.11 2.27
C HIS A 219 2.52 -2.85 3.13
N GLU A 220 1.78 -3.72 2.49
CA GLU A 220 0.69 -4.43 3.15
C GLU A 220 0.65 -5.88 2.68
N TRP A 221 0.51 -6.83 3.62
CA TRP A 221 0.37 -8.24 3.32
C TRP A 221 -0.71 -8.90 4.17
N ALA A 222 -1.48 -9.79 3.53
CA ALA A 222 -2.66 -10.41 4.12
C ALA A 222 -3.06 -11.70 3.41
N THR A 223 -4.08 -12.35 3.95
CA THR A 223 -4.72 -13.50 3.30
C THR A 223 -6.20 -13.25 3.05
N ASN A 224 -6.93 -12.77 4.03
CA ASN A 224 -8.35 -12.48 3.95
C ASN A 224 -8.58 -11.05 4.44
N GLN A 225 -8.90 -10.13 3.55
CA GLN A 225 -9.10 -8.73 3.96
C GLN A 225 -10.58 -8.35 4.00
N LEU A 226 -11.26 -8.42 2.87
CA LEU A 226 -12.64 -7.97 2.78
C LEU A 226 -13.65 -9.07 3.12
N ALA A 227 -14.66 -8.70 3.90
CA ALA A 227 -15.83 -9.54 4.16
C ALA A 227 -16.83 -9.49 3.00
N ALA A 228 -17.71 -10.48 2.92
CA ALA A 228 -18.68 -10.61 1.84
C ALA A 228 -19.67 -9.44 1.72
N HIS A 229 -19.94 -8.71 2.81
CA HIS A 229 -20.83 -7.55 2.82
C HIS A 229 -20.15 -6.25 2.39
N GLN A 230 -18.81 -6.21 2.32
CA GLN A 230 -18.04 -5.05 1.91
C GLN A 230 -17.94 -4.97 0.38
N SER A 231 -17.88 -3.75 -0.17
CA SER A 231 -17.87 -3.48 -1.62
C SER A 231 -16.55 -2.93 -2.13
N GLY A 232 -15.71 -2.38 -1.26
CA GLY A 232 -14.44 -1.72 -1.60
C GLY A 232 -14.07 -0.69 -0.56
N TRP A 233 -13.07 0.11 -0.86
CA TRP A 233 -12.58 1.18 0.02
C TRP A 233 -12.30 2.47 -0.72
N ASP A 234 -12.25 3.56 0.05
CA ASP A 234 -11.69 4.84 -0.33
C ASP A 234 -10.53 5.12 0.62
N TRP A 235 -9.32 5.20 0.08
CA TRP A 235 -8.08 5.39 0.82
C TRP A 235 -7.44 6.72 0.45
N PHE A 236 -6.97 7.44 1.46
CA PHE A 236 -6.36 8.77 1.34
C PHE A 236 -4.99 8.79 2.01
N SER A 237 -3.98 9.31 1.32
CA SER A 237 -2.74 9.78 1.91
C SER A 237 -2.61 11.28 1.68
N LEU A 238 -2.38 12.04 2.76
CA LEU A 238 -2.25 13.49 2.70
C LEU A 238 -0.99 13.91 3.44
N GLN A 239 -0.16 14.68 2.77
CA GLN A 239 1.08 15.26 3.33
C GLN A 239 0.86 16.76 3.46
N PHE A 240 0.66 17.23 4.69
CA PHE A 240 0.37 18.62 5.00
C PHE A 240 1.63 19.48 4.96
N ASP A 241 1.43 20.78 4.71
CA ASP A 241 2.47 21.80 4.64
C ASP A 241 3.08 22.12 6.01
N ASP A 242 2.37 21.82 7.12
CA ASP A 242 2.89 21.88 8.48
C ASP A 242 3.83 20.71 8.84
N GLY A 243 4.04 19.77 7.94
CA GLY A 243 4.90 18.61 8.15
C GLY A 243 4.18 17.39 8.73
N SER A 244 2.89 17.49 9.04
CA SER A 244 2.09 16.33 9.45
C SER A 244 1.64 15.50 8.24
N ASP A 245 1.35 14.20 8.48
CA ASP A 245 0.88 13.27 7.45
C ASP A 245 -0.37 12.55 7.96
N LEU A 246 -1.36 12.37 7.09
CA LEU A 246 -2.62 11.72 7.43
C LEU A 246 -2.93 10.62 6.44
N MET A 247 -3.12 9.41 6.94
CA MET A 247 -3.78 8.31 6.23
C MET A 247 -5.19 8.15 6.77
N LEU A 248 -6.17 8.06 5.89
CA LEU A 248 -7.53 7.66 6.21
C LEU A 248 -8.00 6.62 5.20
N PHE A 249 -8.75 5.64 5.66
CA PHE A 249 -9.55 4.82 4.76
C PHE A 249 -10.95 4.58 5.33
N GLN A 250 -11.92 4.52 4.43
CA GLN A 250 -13.24 3.98 4.73
C GLN A 250 -13.51 2.75 3.89
N ILE A 251 -13.97 1.70 4.54
CA ILE A 251 -14.46 0.50 3.87
C ILE A 251 -15.96 0.71 3.65
N ARG A 252 -16.40 0.56 2.39
CA ARG A 252 -17.83 0.69 2.05
C ARG A 252 -18.52 -0.65 2.12
N THR A 253 -19.76 -0.63 2.59
CA THR A 253 -20.66 -1.78 2.59
C THR A 253 -21.56 -1.78 1.35
N LYS A 254 -22.08 -2.96 0.97
CA LYS A 254 -22.93 -3.12 -0.21
C LYS A 254 -24.28 -2.42 -0.13
N ASP A 255 -24.73 -2.07 1.07
CA ASP A 255 -25.93 -1.26 1.33
C ASP A 255 -25.66 0.26 1.29
N GLY A 256 -24.41 0.66 0.97
CA GLY A 256 -23.99 2.04 0.84
C GLY A 256 -23.52 2.68 2.14
N GLY A 257 -23.40 1.91 3.22
CA GLY A 257 -22.89 2.38 4.50
C GLY A 257 -21.35 2.39 4.57
N ARG A 258 -20.84 2.83 5.71
CA ARG A 258 -19.43 2.74 6.10
C ARG A 258 -19.27 1.65 7.16
N ASP A 259 -18.30 0.78 6.94
CA ASP A 259 -17.95 -0.30 7.86
C ASP A 259 -17.20 0.23 9.08
N GLU A 260 -17.45 -0.32 10.27
CA GLU A 260 -16.83 0.06 11.54
C GLU A 260 -15.31 -0.14 11.58
N TYR A 261 -14.77 -0.97 10.70
CA TYR A 261 -13.32 -1.20 10.55
C TYR A 261 -12.62 -0.14 9.70
N SER A 262 -13.31 0.90 9.28
CA SER A 262 -12.70 2.10 8.70
C SER A 262 -11.85 2.81 9.75
N SER A 263 -10.68 3.31 9.38
CA SER A 263 -9.77 3.95 10.35
C SER A 263 -8.80 4.92 9.68
N GLY A 264 -7.99 5.57 10.49
CA GLY A 264 -6.92 6.43 10.03
C GLY A 264 -5.76 6.51 11.00
N THR A 265 -4.73 7.20 10.56
CA THR A 265 -3.51 7.46 11.32
C THR A 265 -3.01 8.84 10.97
N LEU A 266 -2.86 9.70 11.96
CA LEU A 266 -2.14 10.97 11.83
C LEU A 266 -0.72 10.80 12.38
N VAL A 267 0.26 11.26 11.64
CA VAL A 267 1.62 11.50 12.11
C VAL A 267 1.77 13.00 12.22
N ASP A 268 1.96 13.51 13.41
CA ASP A 268 2.10 14.95 13.59
C ASP A 268 3.48 15.47 13.16
N GLU A 269 3.68 16.77 13.22
CA GLU A 269 4.95 17.44 12.86
C GLU A 269 6.15 16.96 13.70
N SER A 270 5.89 16.49 14.93
CA SER A 270 6.92 15.93 15.82
C SER A 270 7.24 14.46 15.54
N GLY A 271 6.41 13.79 14.73
CA GLY A 271 6.47 12.36 14.44
C GLY A 271 5.67 11.50 15.43
N GLU A 272 4.84 12.10 16.29
CA GLU A 272 3.90 11.35 17.14
C GLU A 272 2.79 10.74 16.28
N ILE A 273 2.51 9.45 16.53
CA ILE A 273 1.54 8.67 15.77
C ILE A 273 0.24 8.58 16.56
N LEU A 274 -0.84 9.07 15.97
CA LEU A 274 -2.18 9.08 16.55
C LEU A 274 -3.12 8.22 15.70
N ALA A 275 -3.66 7.15 16.30
CA ALA A 275 -4.71 6.36 15.67
C ALA A 275 -6.05 7.11 15.67
N ILE A 276 -6.79 7.01 14.57
CA ILE A 276 -8.09 7.64 14.39
C ILE A 276 -9.13 6.53 14.12
N PRO A 277 -9.91 6.12 15.13
CA PRO A 277 -10.93 5.10 14.94
C PRO A 277 -12.12 5.63 14.12
N CYS A 278 -12.95 4.72 13.62
CA CYS A 278 -14.05 5.01 12.70
C CYS A 278 -14.98 6.11 13.18
N GLU A 279 -15.31 6.12 14.46
CA GLU A 279 -16.23 7.07 15.09
C GLU A 279 -15.64 8.48 15.27
N GLU A 280 -14.33 8.65 15.15
CA GLU A 280 -13.67 9.94 15.35
C GLU A 280 -13.55 10.79 14.07
N PHE A 281 -13.95 10.28 12.92
CA PHE A 281 -13.89 11.03 11.65
C PHE A 281 -15.12 10.81 10.78
N SER A 282 -15.36 11.74 9.87
CA SER A 282 -16.31 11.58 8.76
C SER A 282 -15.66 11.94 7.44
N ILE A 283 -16.03 11.20 6.39
CA ILE A 283 -15.65 11.44 4.99
C ILE A 283 -16.94 11.45 4.18
N GLU A 284 -17.29 12.61 3.62
CA GLU A 284 -18.53 12.82 2.89
C GLU A 284 -18.24 13.22 1.45
N PRO A 285 -18.77 12.49 0.43
CA PRO A 285 -18.59 12.86 -0.98
C PRO A 285 -19.39 14.14 -1.27
N VAL A 286 -18.78 15.07 -2.02
CA VAL A 286 -19.36 16.36 -2.40
C VAL A 286 -19.65 16.44 -3.87
N ARG A 287 -18.72 15.95 -4.71
CA ARG A 287 -18.82 16.02 -6.16
C ARG A 287 -18.42 14.67 -6.77
N TRP A 288 -19.11 14.30 -7.84
CA TRP A 288 -18.95 13.02 -8.50
C TRP A 288 -18.55 13.18 -9.96
N TRP A 289 -17.78 12.24 -10.45
CA TRP A 289 -17.41 12.08 -11.85
C TRP A 289 -17.77 10.68 -12.35
N LYS A 290 -18.30 10.59 -13.56
CA LYS A 290 -18.64 9.32 -14.20
C LYS A 290 -17.62 8.99 -15.26
N SER A 291 -16.99 7.82 -15.17
CA SER A 291 -16.10 7.32 -16.20
C SER A 291 -16.89 6.91 -17.46
N GLU A 292 -16.45 7.40 -18.61
CA GLU A 292 -16.97 6.94 -19.91
C GLU A 292 -16.43 5.56 -20.30
N LYS A 293 -15.28 5.16 -19.72
CA LYS A 293 -14.60 3.91 -20.04
C LYS A 293 -15.20 2.72 -19.29
N SER A 294 -15.29 2.80 -17.97
CA SER A 294 -15.77 1.71 -17.11
C SER A 294 -17.25 1.84 -16.73
N GLY A 295 -17.81 3.06 -16.82
CA GLY A 295 -19.12 3.40 -16.26
C GLY A 295 -19.08 3.63 -14.74
N GLY A 296 -17.92 3.50 -14.10
CA GLY A 296 -17.71 3.78 -12.68
C GLY A 296 -18.11 5.21 -12.33
N HIS A 297 -18.72 5.39 -11.16
CA HIS A 297 -19.17 6.70 -10.68
C HIS A 297 -18.42 7.02 -9.39
N TYR A 298 -17.39 7.85 -9.50
CA TYR A 298 -16.41 8.12 -8.46
C TYR A 298 -16.64 9.49 -7.82
N PRO A 299 -16.59 9.58 -6.48
CA PRO A 299 -16.57 10.88 -5.81
C PRO A 299 -15.18 11.50 -5.91
N VAL A 300 -15.06 12.65 -6.52
CA VAL A 300 -13.80 13.35 -6.82
C VAL A 300 -13.59 14.62 -6.01
N GLU A 301 -14.53 14.90 -5.09
CA GLU A 301 -14.39 15.92 -4.06
C GLU A 301 -15.05 15.42 -2.78
N TRP A 302 -14.36 15.60 -1.65
CA TRP A 302 -14.75 15.07 -0.37
C TRP A 302 -14.62 16.11 0.73
N LYS A 303 -15.53 16.07 1.68
CA LYS A 303 -15.43 16.82 2.93
C LYS A 303 -15.02 15.87 4.06
N VAL A 304 -13.90 16.19 4.72
CA VAL A 304 -13.33 15.39 5.82
C VAL A 304 -13.41 16.19 7.10
N ARG A 305 -13.85 15.55 8.19
CA ARG A 305 -13.87 16.14 9.52
C ARG A 305 -13.28 15.15 10.53
N ILE A 306 -12.40 15.66 11.38
CA ILE A 306 -11.83 14.94 12.53
C ILE A 306 -11.96 15.83 13.76
N PRO A 307 -13.14 15.85 14.43
CA PRO A 307 -13.46 16.83 15.47
C PRO A 307 -12.49 16.83 16.65
N LYS A 308 -12.02 15.67 17.09
CA LYS A 308 -11.03 15.53 18.18
C LYS A 308 -9.72 16.25 17.88
N LEU A 309 -9.32 16.29 16.62
CA LEU A 309 -8.12 16.98 16.14
C LEU A 309 -8.43 18.40 15.66
N LYS A 310 -9.68 18.85 15.78
CA LYS A 310 -10.18 20.14 15.29
C LYS A 310 -9.81 20.38 13.81
N MET A 311 -9.85 19.30 13.01
CA MET A 311 -9.55 19.34 11.57
C MET A 311 -10.85 19.29 10.77
N GLU A 312 -10.99 20.21 9.84
CA GLU A 312 -12.01 20.18 8.78
C GLU A 312 -11.38 20.67 7.48
N PHE A 313 -11.45 19.85 6.44
CA PHE A 313 -10.86 20.19 5.14
C PHE A 313 -11.64 19.52 4.01
N THR A 314 -11.43 20.05 2.79
CA THR A 314 -11.96 19.50 1.55
C THR A 314 -10.82 18.89 0.76
N VAL A 315 -10.98 17.63 0.34
CA VAL A 315 -10.06 16.94 -0.58
C VAL A 315 -10.64 17.02 -1.97
N ARG A 316 -9.84 17.44 -2.97
CA ARG A 316 -10.24 17.54 -4.37
C ARG A 316 -9.25 16.83 -5.27
N ALA A 317 -9.78 16.08 -6.25
CA ALA A 317 -8.98 15.58 -7.36
C ALA A 317 -8.32 16.75 -8.11
N ARG A 318 -7.05 16.59 -8.50
CA ARG A 318 -6.34 17.58 -9.34
C ARG A 318 -7.00 17.73 -10.71
N PHE A 319 -7.59 16.65 -11.20
CA PHE A 319 -8.58 16.57 -12.30
C PHE A 319 -9.34 15.24 -12.16
N ASP A 320 -10.51 15.17 -12.79
CA ASP A 320 -11.45 14.10 -12.48
C ASP A 320 -11.08 12.74 -13.10
N ALA A 321 -10.56 12.73 -14.32
CA ALA A 321 -10.34 11.53 -15.13
C ALA A 321 -9.00 10.83 -14.80
N GLN A 322 -8.83 10.38 -13.55
CA GLN A 322 -7.65 9.64 -13.08
C GLN A 322 -8.03 8.17 -12.78
N GLU A 323 -8.83 7.56 -13.62
CA GLU A 323 -9.19 6.16 -13.50
C GLU A 323 -8.16 5.25 -14.18
N LEU A 324 -7.64 4.28 -13.46
CA LEU A 324 -6.82 3.21 -13.97
C LEU A 324 -7.72 2.07 -14.44
N VAL A 325 -7.87 1.95 -15.76
CA VAL A 325 -8.65 0.88 -16.40
C VAL A 325 -7.74 -0.31 -16.65
N ALA A 326 -7.93 -1.38 -15.89
CA ALA A 326 -7.08 -2.57 -15.90
C ALA A 326 -7.92 -3.85 -15.73
N GLU A 327 -7.34 -4.98 -16.09
CA GLU A 327 -7.88 -6.31 -15.80
C GLU A 327 -7.15 -6.90 -14.57
N PRO A 328 -7.84 -7.54 -13.61
CA PRO A 328 -9.26 -7.90 -13.64
C PRO A 328 -10.19 -6.85 -13.01
N PHE A 329 -9.71 -5.67 -12.60
CA PHE A 329 -10.55 -4.63 -12.02
C PHE A 329 -10.00 -3.24 -12.31
N SER A 330 -10.91 -2.29 -12.51
CA SER A 330 -10.60 -0.88 -12.65
C SER A 330 -10.86 -0.14 -11.34
N TYR A 331 -10.09 0.90 -11.06
CA TYR A 331 -10.22 1.73 -9.87
C TYR A 331 -9.75 3.16 -10.16
N TRP A 332 -10.22 4.10 -9.36
CA TRP A 332 -9.74 5.48 -9.47
C TRP A 332 -8.51 5.66 -8.61
N GLU A 333 -7.47 6.30 -9.18
CA GLU A 333 -6.14 6.37 -8.59
C GLU A 333 -5.50 7.69 -8.98
N GLY A 334 -5.53 8.69 -8.08
CA GLY A 334 -5.14 10.01 -8.54
C GLY A 334 -4.62 10.97 -7.50
N ALA A 335 -3.85 11.93 -8.01
CA ALA A 335 -3.35 13.06 -7.24
C ALA A 335 -4.49 13.96 -6.77
N VAL A 336 -4.43 14.34 -5.48
CA VAL A 336 -5.40 15.23 -4.84
C VAL A 336 -4.71 16.38 -4.11
N VAL A 337 -5.47 17.42 -3.81
CA VAL A 337 -5.11 18.47 -2.86
C VAL A 337 -6.14 18.55 -1.76
N ALA A 338 -5.72 18.96 -0.57
CA ALA A 338 -6.62 19.25 0.53
C ALA A 338 -6.41 20.67 1.03
N GLU A 339 -7.50 21.34 1.37
CA GLU A 339 -7.51 22.70 1.92
C GLU A 339 -8.55 22.81 3.03
N GLY A 340 -8.17 23.42 4.13
CA GLY A 340 -9.08 23.56 5.26
C GLY A 340 -8.45 24.22 6.47
N VAL A 341 -8.90 23.80 7.65
CA VAL A 341 -8.42 24.33 8.91
C VAL A 341 -8.08 23.23 9.91
N ARG A 342 -7.07 23.47 10.73
CA ARG A 342 -6.71 22.70 11.92
C ARG A 342 -6.56 23.64 13.10
N ASP A 343 -7.35 23.43 14.16
CA ASP A 343 -7.39 24.32 15.35
C ASP A 343 -7.55 25.82 15.00
N GLY A 344 -8.36 26.11 13.96
CA GLY A 344 -8.61 27.47 13.45
C GLY A 344 -7.54 28.06 12.54
N ALA A 345 -6.38 27.40 12.35
CA ALA A 345 -5.35 27.80 11.41
C ALA A 345 -5.57 27.12 10.04
N PRO A 346 -5.32 27.84 8.92
CA PRO A 346 -5.40 27.23 7.59
C PRO A 346 -4.35 26.13 7.43
N VAL A 347 -4.70 25.05 6.75
CA VAL A 347 -3.82 23.94 6.37
C VAL A 347 -4.05 23.56 4.93
N GLN A 348 -2.98 23.17 4.25
CA GLN A 348 -3.00 22.64 2.90
C GLN A 348 -2.23 21.32 2.86
N ALA A 349 -2.62 20.43 1.95
CA ALA A 349 -1.90 19.19 1.71
C ALA A 349 -1.92 18.84 0.22
N LYS A 350 -0.87 18.15 -0.22
CA LYS A 350 -0.88 17.34 -1.44
C LYS A 350 -0.99 15.88 -1.02
N GLY A 351 -1.63 15.06 -1.85
CA GLY A 351 -1.80 13.65 -1.51
C GLY A 351 -2.27 12.81 -2.67
N TYR A 352 -2.73 11.62 -2.33
CA TYR A 352 -3.27 10.65 -3.26
C TYR A 352 -4.56 10.05 -2.73
N LEU A 353 -5.46 9.67 -3.63
CA LEU A 353 -6.74 9.03 -3.32
C LEU A 353 -6.86 7.79 -4.19
N GLU A 354 -7.14 6.66 -3.56
CA GLU A 354 -7.50 5.40 -4.21
C GLU A 354 -8.95 5.04 -3.90
N MET A 355 -9.73 4.70 -4.91
CA MET A 355 -11.12 4.31 -4.77
C MET A 355 -11.40 3.04 -5.55
N THR A 356 -11.69 1.95 -4.84
CA THR A 356 -11.92 0.62 -5.40
C THR A 356 -13.40 0.23 -5.36
N GLY A 357 -13.84 -0.72 -6.18
CA GLY A 357 -15.19 -1.28 -6.13
C GLY A 357 -16.31 -0.43 -6.71
N TYR A 358 -16.02 0.68 -7.40
CA TYR A 358 -17.00 1.52 -8.10
C TYR A 358 -17.27 1.08 -9.55
N ALA A 359 -16.30 0.41 -10.17
CA ALA A 359 -16.39 -0.10 -11.54
C ALA A 359 -16.48 -1.63 -11.61
N GLY A 360 -16.94 -2.28 -10.54
CA GLY A 360 -17.06 -3.74 -10.46
C GLY A 360 -16.43 -4.34 -9.21
N ARG A 361 -16.40 -5.67 -9.12
CA ARG A 361 -15.86 -6.38 -7.97
C ARG A 361 -14.34 -6.37 -7.96
N ILE A 362 -13.75 -6.26 -6.78
CA ILE A 362 -12.31 -6.44 -6.56
C ILE A 362 -12.04 -7.94 -6.47
N VAL A 363 -11.45 -8.49 -7.53
CA VAL A 363 -11.14 -9.92 -7.61
C VAL A 363 -9.90 -10.24 -6.74
N GLY A 364 -9.97 -11.32 -5.95
CA GLY A 364 -8.83 -11.85 -5.18
C GLY A 364 -8.68 -11.32 -3.75
N MET A 365 -9.45 -10.30 -3.34
CA MET A 365 -9.39 -9.75 -1.98
C MET A 365 -10.59 -10.11 -1.10
N GLN A 366 -11.64 -10.67 -1.66
CA GLN A 366 -12.79 -11.18 -0.92
C GLN A 366 -12.56 -12.64 -0.55
N ALA A 367 -12.93 -13.03 0.68
CA ALA A 367 -13.02 -14.45 1.04
C ALA A 367 -14.07 -15.13 0.16
N GLU A 368 -13.75 -16.31 -0.32
CA GLU A 368 -14.68 -17.23 -0.99
C GLU A 368 -15.76 -17.72 -0.03
#